data_5fd123cc98f657fa2dc885263413856a
#
_entry.id   5fd123cc98f657fa2dc885263413856a
#
_cell.length_a   1.000
_cell.length_b   1.000
_cell.length_c   1.000
_cell.angle_alpha   90.00
_cell.angle_beta   90.00
_cell.angle_gamma   90.00
#
_symmetry.space_group_name_H-M   'P 1'
#
loop_
_entity.id
_entity.type
_entity.pdbx_description
1 polymer ?
#
loop_
_entity_poly.entity_id
_entity_poly.type
_entity_poly.pdbx_seq_one_letter_code
_entity_poly.pdbx_strand_id
1 'polypeptide(L)'
;MKNVVLASTSTLHGETYLSYLLPVMKELFAGVTEVIFVPYARPGGISHDEYTEKAATVFAAAGYKLRGLHTFEEPAAAIRTAQAFFTGGGNTFLLVKQLHEQGLMDLLAEAVENGTPYLGTSAGSNIGGVNMQTTNDMPIVYPPSFQTMGLIPFNLNPHYLDPIPGLPHMGETRETRIREFQVQQDLPVVGLREGSWIRIKDTRITLEGALSAKIFEKDKEAYEVEAGTELVFSTTVPPSFSDTYSH
;
A
#
# COMPACT_ATOMS: atom_id res chain seq x y z
N MET A 1 -3.29 10.63 -15.28
CA MET A 1 -2.85 11.46 -14.11
C MET A 1 -3.10 10.66 -12.85
N LYS A 2 -2.05 10.23 -12.14
CA LYS A 2 -2.16 9.42 -10.91
C LYS A 2 -2.90 10.16 -9.80
N ASN A 3 -3.79 9.46 -9.08
CA ASN A 3 -4.54 9.96 -7.95
C ASN A 3 -4.60 8.88 -6.87
N VAL A 4 -3.63 8.87 -5.94
CA VAL A 4 -3.38 7.75 -5.04
C VAL A 4 -3.18 8.21 -3.60
N VAL A 5 -3.69 7.41 -2.66
CA VAL A 5 -3.40 7.50 -1.22
C VAL A 5 -2.92 6.14 -0.72
N LEU A 6 -1.75 6.12 -0.08
CA LEU A 6 -1.17 4.92 0.55
C LEU A 6 -1.03 5.18 2.05
N ALA A 7 -2.01 4.74 2.83
CA ALA A 7 -2.06 4.99 4.27
C ALA A 7 -1.39 3.88 5.08
N SER A 8 -0.71 4.26 6.16
CA SER A 8 -0.02 3.30 7.03
C SER A 8 -0.96 2.26 7.63
N THR A 9 -2.12 2.67 8.10
CA THR A 9 -3.13 1.79 8.72
C THR A 9 -4.52 2.10 8.22
N SER A 10 -5.45 1.18 8.43
CA SER A 10 -6.88 1.42 8.21
C SER A 10 -7.61 1.97 9.44
N THR A 11 -6.99 1.88 10.64
CA THR A 11 -7.66 2.23 11.89
C THR A 11 -6.65 2.75 12.89
N LEU A 12 -6.88 3.93 13.45
CA LEU A 12 -6.08 4.45 14.55
C LEU A 12 -6.57 3.90 15.89
N HIS A 13 -5.66 3.87 16.86
CA HIS A 13 -6.02 3.43 18.23
C HIS A 13 -7.16 4.28 18.80
N GLY A 14 -8.22 3.64 19.24
CA GLY A 14 -9.40 4.31 19.79
C GLY A 14 -10.40 4.86 18.75
N GLU A 15 -10.11 4.71 17.45
CA GLU A 15 -10.99 5.14 16.39
C GLU A 15 -11.70 3.99 15.67
N THR A 16 -12.69 4.32 14.86
CA THR A 16 -13.39 3.37 14.01
C THR A 16 -12.67 3.19 12.67
N TYR A 17 -12.95 2.08 12.00
CA TYR A 17 -12.36 1.70 10.72
C TYR A 17 -12.48 2.84 9.69
N LEU A 18 -11.35 3.27 9.10
CA LEU A 18 -11.19 4.34 8.12
C LEU A 18 -11.66 5.75 8.55
N SER A 19 -12.03 5.98 9.82
CA SER A 19 -12.61 7.27 10.25
C SER A 19 -11.69 8.46 9.97
N TYR A 20 -10.40 8.34 10.26
CA TYR A 20 -9.44 9.42 10.04
C TYR A 20 -9.16 9.71 8.54
N LEU A 21 -9.46 8.76 7.66
CA LEU A 21 -9.30 8.91 6.21
C LEU A 21 -10.53 9.47 5.49
N LEU A 22 -11.67 9.63 6.18
CA LEU A 22 -12.90 10.11 5.54
C LEU A 22 -12.74 11.45 4.77
N PRO A 23 -12.04 12.47 5.29
CA PRO A 23 -11.80 13.69 4.53
C PRO A 23 -10.98 13.46 3.28
N VAL A 24 -9.94 12.62 3.38
CA VAL A 24 -9.05 12.24 2.27
C VAL A 24 -9.80 11.44 1.20
N MET A 25 -10.67 10.51 1.63
CA MET A 25 -11.50 9.71 0.73
C MET A 25 -12.45 10.60 -0.09
N LYS A 26 -13.04 11.63 0.52
CA LYS A 26 -13.92 12.57 -0.18
C LYS A 26 -13.20 13.36 -1.28
N GLU A 27 -11.96 13.73 -1.05
CA GLU A 27 -11.12 14.37 -2.07
C GLU A 27 -10.69 13.37 -3.14
N LEU A 28 -10.16 12.21 -2.73
CA LEU A 28 -9.64 11.17 -3.61
C LEU A 28 -10.70 10.65 -4.58
N PHE A 29 -11.90 10.41 -4.07
CA PHE A 29 -13.02 9.83 -4.81
C PHE A 29 -14.05 10.86 -5.29
N ALA A 30 -13.63 12.12 -5.49
CA ALA A 30 -14.52 13.13 -6.03
C ALA A 30 -15.08 12.72 -7.40
N GLY A 31 -16.41 12.69 -7.54
CA GLY A 31 -17.10 12.28 -8.77
C GLY A 31 -17.24 10.75 -8.95
N VAL A 32 -16.68 9.95 -8.04
CA VAL A 32 -16.84 8.48 -8.02
C VAL A 32 -18.17 8.11 -7.37
N THR A 33 -18.84 7.10 -7.88
CA THR A 33 -20.07 6.55 -7.28
C THR A 33 -19.88 5.12 -6.77
N GLU A 34 -18.96 4.36 -7.37
CA GLU A 34 -18.68 2.99 -7.00
C GLU A 34 -17.16 2.74 -6.90
N VAL A 35 -16.74 2.07 -5.84
CA VAL A 35 -15.35 1.68 -5.58
C VAL A 35 -15.24 0.17 -5.60
N ILE A 36 -14.27 -0.38 -6.32
CA ILE A 36 -13.94 -1.80 -6.28
C ILE A 36 -13.00 -2.06 -5.11
N PHE A 37 -13.40 -2.97 -4.24
CA PHE A 37 -12.62 -3.40 -3.09
C PHE A 37 -11.82 -4.66 -3.39
N VAL A 38 -10.54 -4.66 -3.07
CA VAL A 38 -9.64 -5.83 -3.18
C VAL A 38 -9.47 -6.45 -1.79
N PRO A 39 -10.18 -7.56 -1.44
CA PRO A 39 -10.21 -8.13 -0.10
C PRO A 39 -9.13 -9.18 0.17
N TYR A 40 -8.17 -9.38 -0.72
CA TYR A 40 -7.33 -10.58 -0.81
C TYR A 40 -6.21 -10.70 0.26
N ALA A 41 -6.10 -9.73 1.17
CA ALA A 41 -5.06 -9.75 2.20
C ALA A 41 -5.43 -10.57 3.45
N ARG A 42 -6.64 -11.12 3.58
CA ARG A 42 -7.09 -11.82 4.78
C ARG A 42 -6.78 -13.31 4.76
N PRO A 43 -5.89 -13.80 5.65
CA PRO A 43 -5.51 -15.22 5.68
C PRO A 43 -6.55 -16.12 6.35
N GLY A 44 -7.53 -15.57 7.05
CA GLY A 44 -8.58 -16.31 7.79
C GLY A 44 -9.31 -15.43 8.80
N GLY A 45 -10.25 -16.00 9.55
CA GLY A 45 -11.05 -15.33 10.57
C GLY A 45 -12.16 -14.44 10.04
N ILE A 46 -12.12 -14.05 8.77
CA ILE A 46 -13.14 -13.28 8.06
C ILE A 46 -13.09 -13.66 6.57
N SER A 47 -14.23 -13.92 5.97
CA SER A 47 -14.33 -14.19 4.53
C SER A 47 -14.14 -12.92 3.69
N HIS A 48 -13.95 -13.07 2.38
CA HIS A 48 -13.90 -11.93 1.46
C HIS A 48 -15.23 -11.15 1.48
N ASP A 49 -16.36 -11.84 1.56
CA ASP A 49 -17.69 -11.21 1.66
C ASP A 49 -17.82 -10.39 2.95
N GLU A 50 -17.55 -10.99 4.11
CA GLU A 50 -17.63 -10.31 5.41
C GLU A 50 -16.67 -9.10 5.47
N TYR A 51 -15.46 -9.22 4.89
CA TYR A 51 -14.53 -8.11 4.83
C TYR A 51 -15.04 -7.00 3.91
N THR A 52 -15.67 -7.37 2.80
CA THR A 52 -16.31 -6.43 1.87
C THR A 52 -17.49 -5.71 2.54
N GLU A 53 -18.35 -6.42 3.26
CA GLU A 53 -19.47 -5.82 4.00
C GLU A 53 -19.01 -4.82 5.06
N LYS A 54 -17.96 -5.18 5.82
CA LYS A 54 -17.35 -4.28 6.80
C LYS A 54 -16.85 -2.99 6.15
N ALA A 55 -16.15 -3.09 5.02
CA ALA A 55 -15.67 -1.93 4.28
C ALA A 55 -16.84 -1.14 3.66
N ALA A 56 -17.82 -1.85 3.06
CA ALA A 56 -18.99 -1.25 2.41
C ALA A 56 -19.81 -0.39 3.37
N THR A 57 -19.93 -0.78 4.63
CA THR A 57 -20.62 0.01 5.66
C THR A 57 -20.01 1.41 5.81
N VAL A 58 -18.68 1.53 5.84
CA VAL A 58 -17.99 2.82 5.96
C VAL A 58 -18.09 3.62 4.66
N PHE A 59 -17.93 2.96 3.52
CA PHE A 59 -18.03 3.61 2.20
C PHE A 59 -19.45 4.14 1.94
N ALA A 60 -20.49 3.38 2.32
CA ALA A 60 -21.88 3.81 2.21
C ALA A 60 -22.16 5.06 3.07
N ALA A 61 -21.64 5.10 4.30
CA ALA A 61 -21.74 6.29 5.16
C ALA A 61 -21.03 7.52 4.56
N ALA A 62 -20.00 7.30 3.74
CA ALA A 62 -19.29 8.34 3.02
C ALA A 62 -19.93 8.71 1.66
N GLY A 63 -20.99 7.99 1.24
CA GLY A 63 -21.73 8.26 0.00
C GLY A 63 -21.30 7.43 -1.22
N TYR A 64 -20.50 6.38 -1.04
CA TYR A 64 -20.00 5.51 -2.10
C TYR A 64 -20.60 4.11 -2.02
N LYS A 65 -20.85 3.48 -3.16
CA LYS A 65 -21.04 2.03 -3.24
C LYS A 65 -19.67 1.36 -3.19
N LEU A 66 -19.59 0.18 -2.56
CA LEU A 66 -18.38 -0.62 -2.57
C LEU A 66 -18.74 -2.05 -2.95
N ARG A 67 -17.98 -2.61 -3.90
CA ARG A 67 -18.17 -3.97 -4.39
C ARG A 67 -16.83 -4.73 -4.35
N GLY A 68 -16.83 -5.94 -3.78
CA GLY A 68 -15.65 -6.80 -3.72
C GLY A 68 -15.24 -7.32 -5.09
N LEU A 69 -13.95 -7.25 -5.43
CA LEU A 69 -13.41 -7.73 -6.70
C LEU A 69 -13.67 -9.24 -6.91
N HIS A 70 -13.68 -10.02 -5.84
CA HIS A 70 -13.98 -11.47 -5.86
C HIS A 70 -15.42 -11.81 -6.26
N THR A 71 -16.35 -10.83 -6.28
CA THR A 71 -17.75 -11.04 -6.66
C THR A 71 -18.00 -10.86 -8.16
N PHE A 72 -16.99 -10.45 -8.91
CA PHE A 72 -17.10 -10.33 -10.36
C PHE A 72 -16.76 -11.65 -11.04
N GLU A 73 -17.55 -12.05 -12.01
CA GLU A 73 -17.28 -13.23 -12.83
C GLU A 73 -15.96 -13.08 -13.61
N GLU A 74 -15.70 -11.85 -14.11
CA GLU A 74 -14.50 -11.46 -14.84
C GLU A 74 -13.76 -10.32 -14.11
N PRO A 75 -12.93 -10.63 -13.07
CA PRO A 75 -12.24 -9.59 -12.29
C PRO A 75 -11.33 -8.68 -13.12
N ALA A 76 -10.70 -9.22 -14.16
CA ALA A 76 -9.86 -8.43 -15.06
C ALA A 76 -10.66 -7.37 -15.84
N ALA A 77 -11.86 -7.70 -16.29
CA ALA A 77 -12.76 -6.74 -16.95
C ALA A 77 -13.26 -5.68 -15.96
N ALA A 78 -13.57 -6.10 -14.73
CA ALA A 78 -13.96 -5.18 -13.66
C ALA A 78 -12.88 -4.14 -13.36
N ILE A 79 -11.60 -4.54 -13.29
CA ILE A 79 -10.47 -3.62 -13.10
C ILE A 79 -10.40 -2.59 -14.23
N ARG A 80 -10.52 -3.02 -15.50
CA ARG A 80 -10.42 -2.11 -16.65
C ARG A 80 -11.54 -1.05 -16.70
N THR A 81 -12.67 -1.29 -16.06
CA THR A 81 -13.84 -0.40 -16.07
C THR A 81 -14.11 0.26 -14.73
N ALA A 82 -13.26 0.05 -13.75
CA ALA A 82 -13.40 0.58 -12.40
C ALA A 82 -13.39 2.10 -12.36
N GLN A 83 -14.25 2.68 -11.55
CA GLN A 83 -14.19 4.12 -11.25
C GLN A 83 -13.13 4.46 -10.18
N ALA A 84 -12.87 3.55 -9.25
CA ALA A 84 -11.87 3.69 -8.21
C ALA A 84 -11.59 2.34 -7.53
N PHE A 85 -10.47 2.26 -6.79
CA PHE A 85 -10.08 1.09 -6.02
C PHE A 85 -9.84 1.40 -4.55
N PHE A 86 -10.16 0.42 -3.71
CA PHE A 86 -9.70 0.35 -2.34
C PHE A 86 -9.09 -1.03 -2.08
N THR A 87 -7.85 -1.07 -1.57
CA THR A 87 -7.20 -2.32 -1.14
C THR A 87 -6.96 -2.26 0.37
N GLY A 88 -7.59 -3.18 1.09
CA GLY A 88 -7.51 -3.26 2.53
C GLY A 88 -6.22 -3.90 3.05
N GLY A 89 -6.05 -3.84 4.36
CA GLY A 89 -4.93 -4.46 5.07
C GLY A 89 -5.15 -5.95 5.37
N GLY A 90 -4.08 -6.57 5.82
CA GLY A 90 -3.96 -7.97 6.17
C GLY A 90 -2.54 -8.46 5.90
N ASN A 91 -2.37 -9.67 5.40
CA ASN A 91 -1.07 -10.21 5.06
C ASN A 91 -0.68 -9.86 3.62
N THR A 92 0.42 -9.14 3.46
CA THR A 92 0.92 -8.67 2.15
C THR A 92 1.35 -9.84 1.25
N PHE A 93 1.95 -10.91 1.79
CA PHE A 93 2.33 -12.09 1.00
C PHE A 93 1.11 -12.73 0.35
N LEU A 94 0.02 -12.85 1.10
CA LEU A 94 -1.23 -13.42 0.58
C LEU A 94 -1.86 -12.52 -0.49
N LEU A 95 -1.90 -11.21 -0.25
CA LEU A 95 -2.42 -10.24 -1.22
C LEU A 95 -1.66 -10.30 -2.55
N VAL A 96 -0.32 -10.25 -2.48
CA VAL A 96 0.54 -10.29 -3.66
C VAL A 96 0.41 -11.62 -4.40
N LYS A 97 0.38 -12.74 -3.66
CA LYS A 97 0.14 -14.07 -4.24
C LYS A 97 -1.16 -14.11 -5.03
N GLN A 98 -2.26 -13.69 -4.41
CA GLN A 98 -3.60 -13.71 -5.05
C GLN A 98 -3.66 -12.82 -6.30
N LEU A 99 -3.08 -11.63 -6.25
CA LEU A 99 -3.07 -10.71 -7.39
C LEU A 99 -2.22 -11.26 -8.55
N HIS A 100 -1.06 -11.88 -8.28
CA HIS A 100 -0.23 -12.48 -9.34
C HIS A 100 -0.86 -13.74 -9.91
N GLU A 101 -1.36 -14.66 -9.08
CA GLU A 101 -1.98 -15.91 -9.55
C GLU A 101 -3.21 -15.69 -10.42
N GLN A 102 -3.93 -14.59 -10.19
CA GLN A 102 -5.09 -14.21 -11.00
C GLN A 102 -4.71 -13.28 -12.18
N GLY A 103 -3.42 -12.91 -12.34
CA GLY A 103 -2.97 -11.97 -13.38
C GLY A 103 -3.52 -10.55 -13.23
N LEU A 104 -3.81 -10.12 -11.99
CA LEU A 104 -4.48 -8.85 -11.70
C LEU A 104 -3.52 -7.73 -11.25
N MET A 105 -2.28 -8.06 -10.84
CA MET A 105 -1.33 -7.06 -10.31
C MET A 105 -1.02 -5.98 -11.35
N ASP A 106 -0.63 -6.37 -12.55
CA ASP A 106 -0.26 -5.46 -13.63
C ASP A 106 -1.47 -4.67 -14.15
N LEU A 107 -2.65 -5.32 -14.21
CA LEU A 107 -3.89 -4.65 -14.62
C LEU A 107 -4.30 -3.56 -13.62
N LEU A 108 -4.15 -3.83 -12.32
CA LEU A 108 -4.42 -2.85 -11.27
C LEU A 108 -3.42 -1.68 -11.35
N ALA A 109 -2.14 -1.99 -11.53
CA ALA A 109 -1.10 -0.98 -11.72
C ALA A 109 -1.39 -0.08 -12.94
N GLU A 110 -1.70 -0.68 -14.09
CA GLU A 110 -2.04 0.03 -15.33
C GLU A 110 -3.28 0.95 -15.14
N ALA A 111 -4.34 0.45 -14.51
CA ALA A 111 -5.54 1.24 -14.27
C ALA A 111 -5.26 2.47 -13.41
N VAL A 112 -4.44 2.30 -12.34
CA VAL A 112 -4.07 3.40 -11.43
C VAL A 112 -3.12 4.39 -12.11
N GLU A 113 -2.15 3.93 -12.89
CA GLU A 113 -1.26 4.80 -13.70
C GLU A 113 -2.06 5.61 -14.72
N ASN A 114 -3.11 5.05 -15.29
CA ASN A 114 -4.02 5.73 -16.22
C ASN A 114 -5.01 6.68 -15.53
N GLY A 115 -4.97 6.79 -14.21
CA GLY A 115 -5.69 7.81 -13.44
C GLY A 115 -6.89 7.31 -12.64
N THR A 116 -7.15 6.00 -12.59
CA THR A 116 -8.18 5.47 -11.69
C THR A 116 -7.76 5.69 -10.23
N PRO A 117 -8.53 6.40 -9.41
CA PRO A 117 -8.18 6.67 -8.02
C PRO A 117 -7.96 5.40 -7.21
N TYR A 118 -6.92 5.40 -6.37
CA TYR A 118 -6.55 4.26 -5.54
C TYR A 118 -6.34 4.66 -4.08
N LEU A 119 -6.99 3.94 -3.17
CA LEU A 119 -6.72 3.97 -1.74
C LEU A 119 -6.13 2.62 -1.33
N GLY A 120 -4.92 2.63 -0.77
CA GLY A 120 -4.33 1.48 -0.10
C GLY A 120 -4.21 1.72 1.41
N THR A 121 -4.39 0.67 2.21
CA THR A 121 -4.10 0.71 3.65
C THR A 121 -3.26 -0.50 4.05
N SER A 122 -2.18 -0.30 4.81
CA SER A 122 -1.29 -1.38 5.29
C SER A 122 -0.77 -2.25 4.13
N ALA A 123 -1.19 -3.51 4.00
CA ALA A 123 -0.83 -4.38 2.87
C ALA A 123 -1.18 -3.74 1.51
N GLY A 124 -2.34 -3.07 1.42
CA GLY A 124 -2.74 -2.33 0.23
C GLY A 124 -1.84 -1.13 -0.09
N SER A 125 -1.16 -0.57 0.91
CA SER A 125 -0.13 0.46 0.71
C SER A 125 1.21 -0.14 0.31
N ASN A 126 1.59 -1.29 0.89
CA ASN A 126 2.81 -1.99 0.50
C ASN A 126 2.86 -2.28 -1.00
N ILE A 127 1.73 -2.69 -1.60
CA ILE A 127 1.70 -2.98 -3.04
C ILE A 127 1.78 -1.74 -3.93
N GLY A 128 1.73 -0.55 -3.35
CA GLY A 128 2.02 0.70 -4.07
C GLY A 128 3.51 0.94 -4.34
N GLY A 129 4.40 0.28 -3.60
CA GLY A 129 5.85 0.34 -3.77
C GLY A 129 6.38 -0.42 -4.99
N VAL A 130 7.71 -0.49 -5.11
CA VAL A 130 8.39 -1.24 -6.17
C VAL A 130 8.23 -2.75 -5.95
N ASN A 131 8.38 -3.20 -4.71
CA ASN A 131 8.18 -4.59 -4.31
C ASN A 131 7.73 -4.68 -2.84
N MET A 132 7.28 -5.85 -2.42
CA MET A 132 6.75 -6.08 -1.08
C MET A 132 7.80 -6.44 -0.01
N GLN A 133 9.09 -6.44 -0.33
CA GLN A 133 10.12 -7.03 0.53
C GLN A 133 10.36 -6.29 1.85
N THR A 134 9.81 -5.09 2.00
CA THR A 134 9.87 -4.30 3.24
C THR A 134 8.62 -4.40 4.11
N THR A 135 7.71 -5.35 3.82
CA THR A 135 6.57 -5.63 4.69
C THR A 135 6.98 -6.17 6.05
N ASN A 136 6.16 -5.91 7.06
CA ASN A 136 6.33 -6.48 8.41
C ASN A 136 5.66 -7.85 8.57
N ASP A 137 4.95 -8.32 7.55
CA ASP A 137 4.13 -9.52 7.62
C ASP A 137 4.95 -10.81 7.62
N MET A 138 4.41 -11.84 8.23
CA MET A 138 4.99 -13.19 8.15
C MET A 138 4.76 -13.79 6.76
N PRO A 139 5.75 -14.49 6.18
CA PRO A 139 5.65 -15.16 4.88
C PRO A 139 4.84 -16.47 4.98
N ILE A 140 3.54 -16.35 5.22
CA ILE A 140 2.62 -17.50 5.40
C ILE A 140 2.29 -18.25 4.10
N VAL A 141 2.59 -17.64 2.96
CA VAL A 141 2.46 -18.22 1.62
C VAL A 141 3.64 -17.78 0.76
N TYR A 142 3.89 -18.49 -0.33
CA TYR A 142 4.93 -18.16 -1.29
C TYR A 142 4.29 -17.49 -2.53
N PRO A 143 4.47 -16.18 -2.75
CA PRO A 143 3.96 -15.51 -3.94
C PRO A 143 4.86 -15.84 -5.16
N PRO A 144 4.30 -15.86 -6.39
CA PRO A 144 5.09 -16.09 -7.61
C PRO A 144 6.15 -15.01 -7.87
N SER A 145 5.91 -13.79 -7.38
CA SER A 145 6.80 -12.64 -7.49
C SER A 145 6.65 -11.75 -6.26
N PHE A 146 7.70 -11.00 -5.92
CA PHE A 146 7.64 -9.93 -4.92
C PHE A 146 7.35 -8.55 -5.55
N GLN A 147 7.31 -8.45 -6.88
CA GLN A 147 7.00 -7.21 -7.58
C GLN A 147 5.56 -6.77 -7.26
N THR A 148 5.39 -5.46 -7.15
CA THR A 148 4.10 -4.84 -6.87
C THR A 148 3.77 -3.77 -7.91
N MET A 149 2.83 -2.88 -7.65
CA MET A 149 2.35 -1.93 -8.67
C MET A 149 3.39 -0.89 -9.13
N GLY A 150 4.43 -0.60 -8.33
CA GLY A 150 5.46 0.37 -8.71
C GLY A 150 4.95 1.81 -8.88
N LEU A 151 3.90 2.20 -8.17
CA LEU A 151 3.31 3.56 -8.27
C LEU A 151 4.23 4.66 -7.72
N ILE A 152 5.15 4.29 -6.83
CA ILE A 152 6.18 5.14 -6.23
C ILE A 152 7.56 4.50 -6.40
N PRO A 153 8.65 5.29 -6.53
CA PRO A 153 10.00 4.77 -6.78
C PRO A 153 10.74 4.33 -5.51
N PHE A 154 10.02 3.90 -4.48
CA PHE A 154 10.54 3.43 -3.20
C PHE A 154 9.60 2.40 -2.59
N ASN A 155 10.05 1.73 -1.54
CA ASN A 155 9.20 0.84 -0.76
C ASN A 155 8.62 1.52 0.47
N LEU A 156 7.51 1.00 0.97
CA LEU A 156 6.91 1.39 2.24
C LEU A 156 7.17 0.34 3.31
N ASN A 157 7.33 0.81 4.55
CA ASN A 157 7.17 0.00 5.74
C ASN A 157 6.02 0.59 6.57
N PRO A 158 4.76 0.22 6.29
CA PRO A 158 3.60 0.65 7.07
C PRO A 158 3.69 0.14 8.51
N HIS A 159 2.97 0.79 9.43
CA HIS A 159 3.04 0.51 10.87
C HIS A 159 4.48 0.62 11.41
N TYR A 160 5.25 1.57 10.86
CA TYR A 160 6.60 1.81 11.34
C TYR A 160 6.57 2.22 12.82
N LEU A 161 7.43 1.59 13.59
CA LEU A 161 7.60 1.86 15.02
C LEU A 161 9.07 2.11 15.31
N ASP A 162 9.35 3.23 15.98
CA ASP A 162 10.67 3.50 16.54
C ASP A 162 10.95 2.55 17.71
N PRO A 163 12.24 2.21 17.95
CA PRO A 163 12.63 1.51 19.17
C PRO A 163 12.21 2.32 20.41
N ILE A 164 11.62 1.66 21.39
CA ILE A 164 11.27 2.31 22.68
C ILE A 164 12.51 2.35 23.54
N PRO A 165 13.05 3.55 23.89
CA PRO A 165 14.22 3.67 24.74
C PRO A 165 14.00 2.99 26.11
N GLY A 166 14.98 2.19 26.54
CA GLY A 166 14.95 1.54 27.85
C GLY A 166 14.09 0.28 27.96
N LEU A 167 13.41 -0.14 26.88
CA LEU A 167 12.77 -1.45 26.85
C LEU A 167 13.84 -2.53 26.59
N PRO A 168 14.05 -3.50 27.49
CA PRO A 168 15.02 -4.58 27.30
C PRO A 168 14.49 -5.56 26.23
N HIS A 169 14.62 -5.22 24.96
CA HIS A 169 14.21 -6.05 23.85
C HIS A 169 15.45 -6.45 23.03
N MET A 170 15.71 -7.75 22.95
CA MET A 170 16.83 -8.31 22.20
C MET A 170 16.45 -8.67 20.74
N GLY A 171 15.21 -8.40 20.33
CA GLY A 171 14.76 -8.64 18.96
C GLY A 171 15.16 -7.52 18.02
N GLU A 172 15.19 -7.82 16.74
CA GLU A 172 15.48 -6.85 15.68
C GLU A 172 14.44 -5.74 15.62
N THR A 173 14.93 -4.50 15.46
CA THR A 173 14.07 -3.33 15.22
C THR A 173 13.58 -3.29 13.78
N ARG A 174 12.57 -2.47 13.48
CA ARG A 174 12.16 -2.18 12.10
C ARG A 174 13.32 -1.64 11.28
N GLU A 175 14.10 -0.73 11.85
CA GLU A 175 15.29 -0.16 11.22
C GLU A 175 16.31 -1.24 10.85
N THR A 176 16.65 -2.16 11.78
CA THR A 176 17.56 -3.27 11.49
C THR A 176 17.14 -4.05 10.25
N ARG A 177 15.87 -4.45 10.16
CA ARG A 177 15.33 -5.21 9.02
C ARG A 177 15.37 -4.42 7.71
N ILE A 178 15.07 -3.13 7.76
CA ILE A 178 15.16 -2.24 6.59
C ILE A 178 16.62 -2.12 6.14
N ARG A 179 17.57 -1.99 7.06
CA ARG A 179 19.01 -1.94 6.74
C ARG A 179 19.50 -3.25 6.12
N GLU A 180 19.07 -4.39 6.61
CA GLU A 180 19.36 -5.70 6.01
C GLU A 180 18.83 -5.80 4.57
N PHE A 181 17.60 -5.34 4.32
CA PHE A 181 17.05 -5.23 2.97
C PHE A 181 17.95 -4.36 2.07
N GLN A 182 18.42 -3.20 2.57
CA GLN A 182 19.25 -2.27 1.82
C GLN A 182 20.68 -2.77 1.56
N VAL A 183 21.15 -3.80 2.25
CA VAL A 183 22.41 -4.48 1.87
C VAL A 183 22.30 -5.08 0.47
N GLN A 184 21.13 -5.63 0.12
CA GLN A 184 20.90 -6.34 -1.14
C GLN A 184 20.22 -5.47 -2.20
N GLN A 185 19.48 -4.42 -1.79
CA GLN A 185 18.65 -3.60 -2.67
C GLN A 185 18.99 -2.12 -2.50
N ASP A 186 19.20 -1.42 -3.60
CA ASP A 186 19.39 0.04 -3.58
C ASP A 186 18.06 0.75 -3.83
N LEU A 187 17.11 0.53 -2.91
CA LEU A 187 15.81 1.18 -2.91
C LEU A 187 15.61 1.96 -1.62
N PRO A 188 15.17 3.22 -1.69
CA PRO A 188 14.73 3.95 -0.50
C PRO A 188 13.54 3.25 0.14
N VAL A 189 13.43 3.39 1.46
CA VAL A 189 12.30 2.87 2.23
C VAL A 189 11.74 3.98 3.10
N VAL A 190 10.42 4.15 3.06
CA VAL A 190 9.71 5.09 3.91
C VAL A 190 9.03 4.33 5.04
N GLY A 191 9.55 4.51 6.26
CA GLY A 191 8.92 4.04 7.50
C GLY A 191 7.72 4.92 7.83
N LEU A 192 6.53 4.47 7.47
CA LEU A 192 5.29 5.25 7.53
C LEU A 192 4.55 4.95 8.85
N ARG A 193 4.45 5.95 9.73
CA ARG A 193 3.77 5.84 11.03
C ARG A 193 2.25 5.86 10.87
N GLU A 194 1.53 5.22 11.80
CA GLU A 194 0.06 5.22 11.82
C GLU A 194 -0.49 6.64 11.97
N GLY A 195 -1.49 6.99 11.18
CA GLY A 195 -2.03 8.36 11.08
C GLY A 195 -1.40 9.20 9.97
N SER A 196 -0.45 8.65 9.22
CA SER A 196 0.15 9.29 8.05
C SER A 196 -0.04 8.45 6.78
N TRP A 197 0.04 9.10 5.64
CA TRP A 197 -0.11 8.49 4.32
C TRP A 197 0.75 9.19 3.28
N ILE A 198 1.05 8.47 2.21
CA ILE A 198 1.65 9.04 0.99
C ILE A 198 0.51 9.46 0.06
N ARG A 199 0.51 10.72 -0.35
CA ARG A 199 -0.40 11.28 -1.33
C ARG A 199 0.33 11.43 -2.67
N ILE A 200 -0.23 10.86 -3.73
CA ILE A 200 0.29 11.00 -5.08
C ILE A 200 -0.74 11.74 -5.92
N LYS A 201 -0.35 12.88 -6.47
CA LYS A 201 -1.09 13.63 -7.47
C LYS A 201 -0.18 13.81 -8.67
N ASP A 202 -0.49 13.13 -9.76
CA ASP A 202 0.34 13.07 -10.97
C ASP A 202 1.76 12.55 -10.68
N THR A 203 2.74 13.42 -10.76
CA THR A 203 4.15 13.12 -10.46
C THR A 203 4.57 13.53 -9.05
N ARG A 204 3.73 14.30 -8.37
CA ARG A 204 4.06 14.81 -7.03
C ARG A 204 3.70 13.78 -5.97
N ILE A 205 4.68 13.45 -5.14
CA ILE A 205 4.56 12.50 -4.03
C ILE A 205 4.78 13.27 -2.73
N THR A 206 3.79 13.30 -1.83
CA THR A 206 3.83 14.08 -0.59
C THR A 206 3.53 13.19 0.60
N LEU A 207 4.27 13.36 1.69
CA LEU A 207 3.90 12.83 2.99
C LEU A 207 2.79 13.70 3.57
N GLU A 208 1.68 13.09 3.94
CA GLU A 208 0.56 13.77 4.59
C GLU A 208 0.12 13.04 5.86
N GLY A 209 -0.70 13.69 6.68
CA GLY A 209 -1.21 13.15 7.94
C GLY A 209 -0.67 13.88 9.15
N ALA A 210 -0.67 13.19 10.31
CA ALA A 210 -0.37 13.80 11.60
C ALA A 210 1.09 13.65 12.05
N LEU A 211 1.81 12.67 11.50
CA LEU A 211 3.15 12.29 11.96
C LEU A 211 4.19 12.38 10.84
N SER A 212 5.45 12.60 11.22
CA SER A 212 6.60 12.47 10.35
C SER A 212 6.80 11.02 9.89
N ALA A 213 7.54 10.83 8.82
CA ALA A 213 8.01 9.52 8.35
C ALA A 213 9.52 9.43 8.48
N LYS A 214 10.02 8.23 8.73
CA LYS A 214 11.45 7.96 8.79
C LYS A 214 11.94 7.42 7.45
N ILE A 215 12.94 8.08 6.89
CA ILE A 215 13.46 7.76 5.57
C ILE A 215 14.77 6.98 5.72
N PHE A 216 14.86 5.92 4.93
CA PHE A 216 16.04 5.07 4.83
C PHE A 216 16.52 5.06 3.38
N GLU A 217 17.73 5.54 3.18
CA GLU A 217 18.46 5.41 1.92
C GLU A 217 19.73 4.58 2.19
N LYS A 218 20.17 3.83 1.19
CA LYS A 218 21.38 3.01 1.30
C LYS A 218 22.59 3.89 1.61
N ASP A 219 23.44 3.42 2.52
CA ASP A 219 24.69 4.09 2.94
C ASP A 219 24.51 5.51 3.52
N LYS A 220 23.27 5.89 3.91
CA LYS A 220 22.98 7.15 4.59
C LYS A 220 22.41 6.91 5.99
N GLU A 221 22.63 7.86 6.90
CA GLU A 221 21.89 7.90 8.16
C GLU A 221 20.40 8.08 7.90
N ALA A 222 19.57 7.40 8.71
CA ALA A 222 18.12 7.58 8.61
C ALA A 222 17.72 8.98 9.09
N TYR A 223 16.78 9.60 8.41
CA TYR A 223 16.33 10.95 8.73
C TYR A 223 14.80 11.07 8.72
N GLU A 224 14.32 12.08 9.43
CA GLU A 224 12.90 12.38 9.54
C GLU A 224 12.45 13.35 8.44
N VAL A 225 11.23 13.13 7.96
CA VAL A 225 10.53 14.03 7.03
C VAL A 225 9.17 14.37 7.60
N GLU A 226 8.89 15.68 7.74
CA GLU A 226 7.63 16.16 8.30
C GLU A 226 6.46 16.04 7.31
N ALA A 227 5.25 15.91 7.83
CA ALA A 227 4.03 15.96 7.02
C ALA A 227 3.94 17.29 6.23
N GLY A 228 3.44 17.20 5.00
CA GLY A 228 3.42 18.31 4.03
C GLY A 228 4.64 18.37 3.11
N THR A 229 5.67 17.56 3.37
CA THR A 229 6.90 17.55 2.58
C THR A 229 6.74 16.69 1.31
N GLU A 230 7.23 17.20 0.19
CA GLU A 230 7.37 16.44 -1.04
C GLU A 230 8.56 15.48 -0.95
N LEU A 231 8.33 14.22 -1.28
CA LEU A 231 9.34 13.18 -1.26
C LEU A 231 10.01 13.06 -2.63
N VAL A 232 11.28 13.38 -2.69
CA VAL A 232 12.10 13.29 -3.93
C VAL A 232 13.31 12.41 -3.63
N PHE A 233 13.44 11.32 -4.35
CA PHE A 233 14.59 10.41 -4.23
C PHE A 233 15.40 10.41 -5.53
N SER A 234 16.72 10.46 -5.39
CA SER A 234 17.66 10.41 -6.54
C SER A 234 17.89 8.95 -6.98
N THR A 235 16.81 8.20 -7.22
CA THR A 235 16.93 6.83 -7.69
C THR A 235 16.80 6.76 -9.20
N THR A 236 17.82 6.23 -9.85
CA THR A 236 17.64 5.57 -11.14
C THR A 236 16.92 4.25 -10.85
N VAL A 237 15.60 4.21 -11.05
CA VAL A 237 14.86 2.94 -11.06
C VAL A 237 15.56 2.03 -12.06
N PRO A 238 16.09 0.87 -11.66
CA PRO A 238 16.63 -0.07 -12.64
C PRO A 238 15.50 -0.40 -13.62
N PRO A 239 15.82 -0.52 -14.94
CA PRO A 239 14.80 -0.86 -15.93
C PRO A 239 14.11 -2.14 -15.49
N SER A 240 12.78 -2.17 -15.60
CA SER A 240 11.94 -3.35 -15.34
C SER A 240 12.61 -4.58 -15.97
N PHE A 241 12.79 -5.64 -15.19
CA PHE A 241 13.28 -6.94 -15.66
C PHE A 241 12.22 -7.63 -16.55
N SER A 242 11.87 -6.99 -17.67
CA SER A 242 11.29 -7.64 -18.82
C SER A 242 12.43 -7.93 -19.78
N ASP A 243 12.91 -9.16 -19.78
CA ASP A 243 13.77 -9.79 -20.79
C ASP A 243 15.06 -10.42 -20.21
N THR A 244 14.92 -11.47 -19.43
CA THR A 244 15.99 -12.50 -19.34
C THR A 244 15.49 -13.80 -18.72
N TYR A 245 14.51 -14.47 -19.32
CA TYR A 245 14.37 -15.92 -19.24
C TYR A 245 13.69 -16.44 -20.50
N SER A 246 14.41 -16.34 -21.62
CA SER A 246 14.20 -17.23 -22.75
C SER A 246 15.25 -18.33 -22.62
N HIS A 247 14.85 -19.47 -22.06
CA HIS A 247 15.43 -20.79 -22.37
C HIS A 247 14.53 -21.89 -21.84
#